data_820c7c365a1d4e87e7bfc1c4d78f77d3
#
_entry.id   820c7c365a1d4e87e7bfc1c4d78f77d3
#
_cell.length_a   1.000
_cell.length_b   1.000
_cell.length_c   1.000
_cell.angle_alpha   90.00
_cell.angle_beta   90.00
_cell.angle_gamma   90.00
#
_symmetry.space_group_name_H-M   'P 1'
#
loop_
_entity.id
_entity.type
_entity.pdbx_description
1 polymer ?
#
loop_
_entity_poly.entity_id
_entity_poly.type
_entity_poly.pdbx_seq_one_letter_code
_entity_poly.pdbx_strand_id
1 'polypeptide(L)'
;MSELHSETSRLSPDPWTDADDSVRNAEPHTYVTFELAGQIFAVEVGTVREILDLQPISRLPNAPADLLGMIDVRGQGIAVIDLLSHLGLGQPMSREEGRIVVFELDADSRKPVGVIADRVLSVVAIADTEIEPAPVTMVRWNAAAMIGVARVDGQLIMMLALDRLFKSDAAGPFEFG
;
A
#
# COMPACT_ATOMS: atom_id res chain seq x y z
N MET A 1 -30.96 45.11 25.87
CA MET A 1 -30.73 45.35 24.45
C MET A 1 -29.36 44.88 24.00
N SER A 2 -28.35 45.18 24.79
CA SER A 2 -27.03 44.65 24.52
C SER A 2 -26.93 43.13 24.65
N GLU A 3 -27.84 42.55 25.38
CA GLU A 3 -27.94 41.13 25.62
C GLU A 3 -28.17 40.30 24.35
N LEU A 4 -28.93 40.88 23.41
CA LEU A 4 -29.24 40.20 22.17
C LEU A 4 -28.01 39.95 21.32
N HIS A 5 -27.04 40.82 21.38
CA HIS A 5 -25.81 40.66 20.61
C HIS A 5 -24.92 39.52 21.11
N SER A 6 -24.85 39.37 22.42
CA SER A 6 -24.06 38.30 23.00
C SER A 6 -24.64 36.91 22.74
N GLU A 7 -25.93 36.80 22.72
CA GLU A 7 -26.61 35.55 22.39
C GLU A 7 -26.40 35.14 20.95
N THR A 8 -26.44 36.09 20.05
CA THR A 8 -26.24 35.83 18.63
C THR A 8 -24.82 35.32 18.36
N SER A 9 -23.84 35.90 19.04
CA SER A 9 -22.45 35.45 18.85
C SER A 9 -22.20 34.08 19.43
N ARG A 10 -22.92 33.66 20.43
CA ARG A 10 -22.81 32.32 21.00
C ARG A 10 -23.49 31.25 20.15
N LEU A 11 -24.47 31.60 19.41
CA LEU A 11 -25.19 30.69 18.53
C LEU A 11 -24.46 30.45 17.22
N SER A 12 -23.45 31.25 16.93
CA SER A 12 -22.63 31.03 15.74
C SER A 12 -21.52 30.02 15.93
N PRO A 13 -21.37 29.30 17.10
CA PRO A 13 -20.35 28.27 17.07
C PRO A 13 -20.75 27.23 16.05
N ASP A 14 -20.27 27.32 15.03
CA ASP A 14 -19.54 26.35 14.31
C ASP A 14 -20.26 25.13 13.82
N PRO A 15 -21.31 25.28 13.04
CA PRO A 15 -21.59 24.26 12.06
C PRO A 15 -20.42 24.10 11.06
N TRP A 16 -19.57 25.12 10.98
CA TRP A 16 -18.41 25.11 10.08
C TRP A 16 -17.23 24.29 10.61
N THR A 17 -17.06 24.20 11.91
CA THR A 17 -15.97 23.43 12.51
C THR A 17 -16.17 21.94 12.29
N ASP A 18 -17.38 21.45 12.45
CA ASP A 18 -17.70 20.05 12.20
C ASP A 18 -17.59 19.72 10.71
N ALA A 19 -18.01 20.62 9.85
CA ALA A 19 -17.87 20.46 8.41
C ALA A 19 -16.38 20.46 8.01
N ASP A 20 -15.59 21.27 8.68
CA ASP A 20 -14.17 21.38 8.41
C ASP A 20 -13.44 20.10 8.78
N ASP A 21 -13.77 19.50 9.90
CA ASP A 21 -13.22 18.20 10.31
C ASP A 21 -13.63 17.08 9.37
N SER A 22 -14.85 17.11 8.88
CA SER A 22 -15.32 16.15 7.87
C SER A 22 -14.56 16.30 6.56
N VAL A 23 -14.29 17.53 6.16
CA VAL A 23 -13.52 17.83 4.96
C VAL A 23 -12.08 17.34 5.11
N ARG A 24 -11.48 17.52 6.28
CA ARG A 24 -10.13 17.04 6.55
C ARG A 24 -10.04 15.51 6.47
N ASN A 25 -11.05 14.82 6.99
CA ASN A 25 -11.12 13.36 6.90
C ASN A 25 -11.40 12.87 5.48
N ALA A 26 -11.93 13.73 4.64
CA ALA A 26 -12.20 13.44 3.24
C ALA A 26 -11.07 13.87 2.30
N GLU A 27 -9.98 14.45 2.81
CA GLU A 27 -8.84 14.82 1.98
C GLU A 27 -8.23 13.58 1.34
N PRO A 28 -7.98 13.62 0.03
CA PRO A 28 -7.42 12.47 -0.65
C PRO A 28 -5.96 12.25 -0.27
N HIS A 29 -5.61 11.00 -0.09
CA HIS A 29 -4.23 10.56 0.00
C HIS A 29 -3.73 10.13 -1.36
N THR A 30 -2.44 10.20 -1.56
CA THR A 30 -1.82 9.87 -2.83
C THR A 30 -1.31 8.43 -2.81
N TYR A 31 -1.67 7.67 -3.84
CA TYR A 31 -1.32 6.27 -3.98
C TYR A 31 -0.63 6.01 -5.31
N VAL A 32 0.30 5.08 -5.30
CA VAL A 32 0.89 4.53 -6.52
C VAL A 32 0.10 3.28 -6.89
N THR A 33 -0.36 3.21 -8.12
CA THR A 33 -1.07 2.04 -8.64
C THR A 33 -0.17 1.22 -9.53
N PHE A 34 -0.27 -0.08 -9.39
CA PHE A 34 0.49 -1.04 -10.19
C PHE A 34 -0.35 -2.27 -10.49
N GLU A 35 -0.01 -2.94 -11.58
CA GLU A 35 -0.74 -4.12 -12.03
C GLU A 35 0.06 -5.38 -11.75
N LEU A 36 -0.65 -6.39 -11.24
CA LEU A 36 -0.13 -7.73 -11.01
C LEU A 36 -1.18 -8.75 -11.46
N ALA A 37 -0.82 -9.58 -12.43
CA ALA A 37 -1.68 -10.65 -12.94
C ALA A 37 -3.09 -10.16 -13.32
N GLY A 38 -3.17 -9.01 -13.97
CA GLY A 38 -4.42 -8.42 -14.40
C GLY A 38 -5.22 -7.70 -13.32
N GLN A 39 -4.70 -7.61 -12.12
CA GLN A 39 -5.34 -6.91 -11.02
C GLN A 39 -4.57 -5.64 -10.65
N ILE A 40 -5.30 -4.60 -10.27
CA ILE A 40 -4.70 -3.31 -9.92
C ILE A 40 -4.66 -3.18 -8.40
N PHE A 41 -3.48 -2.88 -7.90
CA PHE A 41 -3.22 -2.62 -6.49
C PHE A 41 -2.77 -1.18 -6.30
N ALA A 42 -3.03 -0.63 -5.13
CA ALA A 42 -2.58 0.70 -4.76
C ALA A 42 -1.93 0.68 -3.38
N VAL A 43 -0.84 1.40 -3.25
CA VAL A 43 -0.12 1.58 -1.99
C VAL A 43 0.17 3.07 -1.79
N GLU A 44 0.24 3.51 -0.56
CA GLU A 44 0.57 4.90 -0.26
C GLU A 44 1.90 5.29 -0.88
N VAL A 45 1.93 6.44 -1.54
CA VAL A 45 3.12 6.93 -2.23
C VAL A 45 4.30 7.11 -1.26
N GLY A 46 4.03 7.45 -0.01
CA GLY A 46 5.07 7.62 1.00
C GLY A 46 5.83 6.35 1.35
N THR A 47 5.28 5.17 1.06
CA THR A 47 5.96 3.90 1.29
C THR A 47 6.84 3.48 0.11
N VAL A 48 6.67 4.10 -1.05
CA VAL A 48 7.48 3.79 -2.23
C VAL A 48 8.78 4.56 -2.18
N ARG A 49 9.88 3.83 -2.14
CA ARG A 49 11.22 4.42 -2.15
C ARG A 49 11.69 4.72 -3.56
N GLU A 50 11.59 3.73 -4.44
CA GLU A 50 11.98 3.88 -5.84
C GLU A 50 11.37 2.78 -6.70
N ILE A 51 11.39 2.99 -8.01
CA ILE A 51 10.93 2.04 -9.00
C ILE A 51 12.11 1.76 -9.93
N LEU A 52 12.45 0.48 -10.06
CA LEU A 52 13.61 0.02 -10.81
C LEU A 52 13.19 -0.81 -12.00
N ASP A 53 14.04 -0.82 -13.00
CA ASP A 53 13.92 -1.80 -14.07
C ASP A 53 14.16 -3.22 -13.52
N LEU A 54 13.56 -4.20 -14.15
CA LEU A 54 13.76 -5.58 -13.79
C LEU A 54 15.24 -5.94 -13.98
N GLN A 55 15.83 -6.55 -12.97
CA GLN A 55 17.23 -6.95 -12.97
C GLN A 55 17.37 -8.37 -12.44
N PRO A 56 18.49 -9.03 -12.66
CA PRO A 56 18.70 -10.38 -12.15
C PRO A 56 18.55 -10.44 -10.64
N ILE A 57 17.85 -11.48 -10.18
CA ILE A 57 17.57 -11.70 -8.76
C ILE A 57 18.41 -12.91 -8.32
N SER A 58 19.23 -12.71 -7.30
CA SER A 58 20.01 -13.79 -6.71
C SER A 58 19.15 -14.62 -5.79
N ARG A 59 18.91 -15.86 -6.15
CA ARG A 59 18.09 -16.76 -5.35
C ARG A 59 18.83 -17.18 -4.09
N LEU A 60 18.09 -17.23 -2.99
CA LEU A 60 18.63 -17.70 -1.71
C LEU A 60 18.26 -19.16 -1.50
N PRO A 61 19.22 -20.03 -1.10
CA PRO A 61 18.89 -21.40 -0.77
C PRO A 61 17.99 -21.49 0.46
N ASN A 62 17.04 -22.40 0.43
CA ASN A 62 16.09 -22.63 1.51
C ASN A 62 15.21 -21.41 1.88
N ALA A 63 15.02 -20.50 0.94
CA ALA A 63 14.16 -19.37 1.13
C ALA A 63 12.67 -19.77 1.08
N PRO A 64 11.79 -19.05 1.78
CA PRO A 64 10.34 -19.25 1.62
C PRO A 64 9.90 -19.10 0.16
N ALA A 65 8.79 -19.75 -0.19
CA ALA A 65 8.31 -19.75 -1.58
C ALA A 65 7.97 -18.37 -2.13
N ASP A 66 7.56 -17.47 -1.27
CA ASP A 66 7.23 -16.09 -1.62
C ASP A 66 8.44 -15.15 -1.72
N LEU A 67 9.60 -15.58 -1.24
CA LEU A 67 10.85 -14.85 -1.39
C LEU A 67 11.55 -15.26 -2.68
N LEU A 68 11.56 -14.37 -3.67
CA LEU A 68 12.20 -14.64 -4.96
C LEU A 68 13.72 -14.62 -4.87
N GLY A 69 14.27 -13.81 -4.00
CA GLY A 69 15.70 -13.68 -3.81
C GLY A 69 16.09 -12.28 -3.38
N MET A 70 17.30 -11.88 -3.73
CA MET A 70 17.82 -10.56 -3.41
C MET A 70 18.39 -9.86 -4.63
N ILE A 71 18.30 -8.56 -4.63
CA ILE A 71 18.97 -7.68 -5.59
C ILE A 71 19.93 -6.77 -4.85
N ASP A 72 20.91 -6.26 -5.56
CA ASP A 72 21.83 -5.25 -5.04
C ASP A 72 21.48 -3.90 -5.67
N VAL A 73 21.17 -2.94 -4.82
CA VAL A 73 20.92 -1.57 -5.25
C VAL A 73 21.89 -0.66 -4.52
N ARG A 74 22.86 -0.15 -5.25
CA ARG A 74 23.90 0.76 -4.72
C ARG A 74 24.61 0.21 -3.50
N GLY A 75 24.94 -1.08 -3.52
CA GLY A 75 25.64 -1.74 -2.41
C GLY A 75 24.74 -2.22 -1.28
N GLN A 76 23.43 -2.02 -1.39
CA GLN A 76 22.46 -2.49 -0.41
C GLN A 76 21.68 -3.69 -0.95
N GLY A 77 21.69 -4.80 -0.20
CA GLY A 77 20.89 -5.96 -0.53
C GLY A 77 19.42 -5.73 -0.21
N ILE A 78 18.56 -5.96 -1.19
CA ILE A 78 17.12 -5.78 -1.05
C ILE A 78 16.44 -7.11 -1.34
N ALA A 79 15.64 -7.60 -0.38
CA ALA A 79 14.84 -8.80 -0.58
C ALA A 79 13.70 -8.50 -1.56
N VAL A 80 13.50 -9.39 -2.54
CA VAL A 80 12.44 -9.28 -3.54
C VAL A 80 11.44 -10.39 -3.29
N ILE A 81 10.19 -10.02 -3.09
CA ILE A 81 9.12 -10.97 -2.82
C ILE A 81 8.12 -11.04 -3.97
N ASP A 82 7.43 -12.16 -4.06
CA ASP A 82 6.26 -12.31 -4.91
C ASP A 82 5.02 -11.95 -4.09
N LEU A 83 4.48 -10.78 -4.35
CA LEU A 83 3.34 -10.26 -3.59
C LEU A 83 2.10 -11.13 -3.73
N LEU A 84 1.84 -11.70 -4.91
CA LEU A 84 0.68 -12.56 -5.11
C LEU A 84 0.75 -13.82 -4.26
N SER A 85 1.91 -14.46 -4.25
CA SER A 85 2.14 -15.62 -3.37
C SER A 85 2.02 -15.25 -1.90
N HIS A 86 2.57 -14.11 -1.53
CA HIS A 86 2.55 -13.63 -0.16
C HIS A 86 1.12 -13.32 0.32
N LEU A 87 0.28 -12.82 -0.58
CA LEU A 87 -1.13 -12.58 -0.32
C LEU A 87 -2.00 -13.85 -0.43
N GLY A 88 -1.43 -14.96 -0.87
CA GLY A 88 -2.17 -16.18 -1.10
C GLY A 88 -3.04 -16.18 -2.36
N LEU A 89 -2.70 -15.33 -3.33
CA LEU A 89 -3.51 -15.12 -4.53
C LEU A 89 -3.07 -15.90 -5.74
N GLY A 90 -1.95 -16.60 -5.67
CA GLY A 90 -1.46 -17.35 -6.82
C GLY A 90 -0.05 -17.83 -6.62
N GLN A 91 0.47 -18.43 -7.67
CA GLN A 91 1.84 -18.92 -7.70
C GLN A 91 2.75 -17.91 -8.37
N PRO A 92 4.04 -17.91 -8.01
CA PRO A 92 5.00 -17.04 -8.66
C PRO A 92 5.01 -17.34 -10.16
N MET A 93 4.79 -16.31 -10.96
CA MET A 93 4.94 -16.40 -12.40
C MET A 93 6.33 -15.91 -12.77
N SER A 94 6.95 -16.61 -13.71
CA SER A 94 8.16 -16.10 -14.33
C SER A 94 7.82 -14.84 -15.11
N ARG A 95 8.47 -13.75 -14.79
CA ARG A 95 8.22 -12.45 -15.42
C ARG A 95 9.45 -12.02 -16.17
N GLU A 96 9.31 -11.90 -17.46
CA GLU A 96 10.36 -11.40 -18.32
C GLU A 96 10.30 -9.87 -18.45
N GLU A 97 9.14 -9.32 -18.19
CA GLU A 97 8.90 -7.89 -18.21
C GLU A 97 8.33 -7.44 -16.86
N GLY A 98 8.57 -6.22 -16.52
CA GLY A 98 8.04 -5.66 -15.29
C GLY A 98 8.93 -4.58 -14.70
N ARG A 99 8.57 -4.22 -13.48
CA ARG A 99 9.33 -3.25 -12.69
C ARG A 99 9.47 -3.77 -11.26
N ILE A 100 10.53 -3.42 -10.62
CA ILE A 100 10.71 -3.68 -9.20
C ILE A 100 10.33 -2.42 -8.46
N VAL A 101 9.28 -2.50 -7.65
CA VAL A 101 8.88 -1.40 -6.78
C VAL A 101 9.50 -1.64 -5.43
N VAL A 102 10.35 -0.74 -5.00
CA VAL A 102 11.04 -0.85 -3.71
C VAL A 102 10.27 -0.03 -2.68
N PHE A 103 9.87 -0.69 -1.61
CA PHE A 103 9.15 -0.10 -0.50
C PHE A 103 10.04 0.04 0.71
N GLU A 104 9.91 1.15 1.41
CA GLU A 104 10.49 1.35 2.73
C GLU A 104 9.34 1.41 3.72
N LEU A 105 9.15 0.33 4.44
CA LEU A 105 7.93 0.08 5.20
C LEU A 105 7.96 0.65 6.61
N ASP A 106 9.15 0.86 7.13
CA ASP A 106 9.34 1.37 8.47
C ASP A 106 10.59 2.24 8.49
N ALA A 107 10.39 3.50 8.85
CA ALA A 107 11.49 4.45 8.95
C ALA A 107 12.56 4.02 9.97
N ASP A 108 12.16 3.27 10.99
CA ASP A 108 13.07 2.84 12.05
C ASP A 108 13.87 1.61 11.65
N SER A 109 13.27 0.65 10.96
CA SER A 109 13.95 -0.58 10.56
C SER A 109 14.82 -0.42 9.31
N ARG A 110 14.50 0.55 8.46
CA ARG A 110 15.22 0.85 7.22
C ARG A 110 15.50 -0.36 6.33
N LYS A 111 14.61 -1.33 6.37
CA LYS A 111 14.75 -2.54 5.55
C LYS A 111 13.85 -2.42 4.33
N PRO A 112 14.38 -2.06 3.17
CA PRO A 112 13.59 -1.98 1.97
C PRO A 112 13.21 -3.38 1.48
N VAL A 113 12.02 -3.47 0.87
CA VAL A 113 11.51 -4.69 0.27
C VAL A 113 11.13 -4.39 -1.18
N GLY A 114 11.54 -5.23 -2.10
CA GLY A 114 11.16 -5.14 -3.50
C GLY A 114 9.99 -6.04 -3.83
N VAL A 115 9.11 -5.56 -4.67
CA VAL A 115 7.99 -6.32 -5.22
C VAL A 115 8.05 -6.20 -6.73
N ILE A 116 7.90 -7.32 -7.44
CA ILE A 116 7.83 -7.27 -8.90
C ILE A 116 6.40 -7.00 -9.32
N ALA A 117 6.20 -5.90 -10.03
CA ALA A 117 4.94 -5.54 -10.67
C ALA A 117 5.03 -5.77 -12.16
N ASP A 118 3.93 -6.17 -12.78
CA ASP A 118 3.88 -6.29 -14.25
C ASP A 118 4.00 -4.92 -14.90
N ARG A 119 3.31 -3.94 -14.35
CA ARG A 119 3.39 -2.54 -14.77
C ARG A 119 3.10 -1.61 -13.60
N VAL A 120 3.79 -0.49 -13.57
CA VAL A 120 3.42 0.64 -12.70
C VAL A 120 2.54 1.56 -13.55
N LEU A 121 1.33 1.84 -13.08
CA LEU A 121 0.33 2.53 -13.89
C LEU A 121 0.37 4.04 -13.69
N SER A 122 0.06 4.50 -12.49
CA SER A 122 -0.08 5.93 -12.24
C SER A 122 -0.05 6.25 -10.76
N VAL A 123 -0.03 7.54 -10.48
CA VAL A 123 -0.23 8.08 -9.13
C VAL A 123 -1.62 8.68 -9.09
N VAL A 124 -2.44 8.26 -8.14
CA VAL A 124 -3.83 8.69 -8.02
C VAL A 124 -4.12 9.21 -6.62
N ALA A 125 -5.04 10.14 -6.52
CA ALA A 125 -5.54 10.65 -5.25
C ALA A 125 -6.86 9.95 -4.93
N ILE A 126 -6.95 9.33 -3.77
CA ILE A 126 -8.14 8.61 -3.32
C ILE A 126 -8.45 9.06 -1.89
N ALA A 127 -9.66 9.52 -1.67
CA ALA A 127 -10.12 9.88 -0.33
C ALA A 127 -10.54 8.63 0.44
N ASP A 128 -10.41 8.65 1.75
CA ASP A 128 -10.81 7.54 2.60
C ASP A 128 -12.30 7.18 2.42
N THR A 129 -13.13 8.19 2.11
CA THR A 129 -14.55 8.00 1.84
C THR A 129 -14.82 7.22 0.55
N GLU A 130 -13.85 7.16 -0.36
CA GLU A 130 -13.95 6.42 -1.61
C GLU A 130 -13.50 4.97 -1.47
N ILE A 131 -12.92 4.62 -0.33
CA ILE A 131 -12.45 3.26 -0.07
C ILE A 131 -13.57 2.47 0.62
N GLU A 132 -14.02 1.43 -0.06
CA GLU A 132 -15.05 0.53 0.47
C GLU A 132 -14.39 -0.66 1.17
N PRO A 133 -15.04 -1.26 2.18
CA PRO A 133 -14.52 -2.48 2.80
C PRO A 133 -14.33 -3.59 1.76
N ALA A 134 -13.30 -4.40 1.93
CA ALA A 134 -13.07 -5.52 1.06
C ALA A 134 -14.25 -6.52 1.14
N PRO A 135 -14.70 -7.07 -0.01
CA PRO A 135 -15.76 -8.08 -0.01
C PRO A 135 -15.40 -9.28 0.86
N VAL A 136 -16.40 -9.87 1.50
CA VAL A 136 -16.22 -11.02 2.41
C VAL A 136 -15.54 -12.20 1.71
N THR A 137 -15.73 -12.32 0.41
CA THR A 137 -15.08 -13.35 -0.39
C THR A 137 -13.57 -13.18 -0.52
N MET A 138 -13.07 -11.99 -0.26
CA MET A 138 -11.64 -11.67 -0.28
C MET A 138 -10.97 -11.84 1.09
N VAL A 139 -11.72 -12.19 2.12
CA VAL A 139 -11.20 -12.30 3.50
C VAL A 139 -10.21 -13.45 3.67
N ARG A 140 -10.09 -14.34 2.70
CA ARG A 140 -9.07 -15.39 2.69
C ARG A 140 -7.66 -14.84 2.49
N TRP A 141 -7.56 -13.64 1.96
CA TRP A 141 -6.28 -12.97 1.76
C TRP A 141 -5.87 -12.39 3.11
N ASN A 142 -4.60 -12.09 3.23
CA ASN A 142 -4.14 -11.49 4.47
C ASN A 142 -4.94 -10.21 4.79
N ALA A 143 -6.00 -10.39 5.56
CA ALA A 143 -6.99 -9.34 5.83
C ALA A 143 -6.37 -8.12 6.51
N ALA A 144 -5.26 -8.31 7.22
CA ALA A 144 -4.57 -7.21 7.87
C ALA A 144 -3.91 -6.25 6.87
N ALA A 145 -3.50 -6.77 5.71
CA ALA A 145 -2.82 -5.96 4.70
C ALA A 145 -3.78 -5.26 3.75
N MET A 146 -5.01 -5.72 3.65
CA MET A 146 -5.99 -5.12 2.75
C MET A 146 -6.80 -4.04 3.47
N ILE A 147 -6.65 -2.80 3.03
CA ILE A 147 -7.43 -1.68 3.56
C ILE A 147 -8.86 -1.72 3.04
N GLY A 148 -9.04 -2.07 1.77
CA GLY A 148 -10.31 -2.09 1.11
C GLY A 148 -10.17 -2.04 -0.40
N VAL A 149 -11.24 -1.63 -1.06
CA VAL A 149 -11.25 -1.47 -2.52
C VAL A 149 -11.76 -0.07 -2.88
N ALA A 150 -11.22 0.48 -3.95
CA ALA A 150 -11.66 1.75 -4.48
C ALA A 150 -11.99 1.60 -5.96
N ARG A 151 -12.83 2.48 -6.48
CA ARG A 151 -13.13 2.54 -7.91
C ARG A 151 -12.59 3.85 -8.47
N VAL A 152 -11.71 3.74 -9.44
CA VAL A 152 -11.16 4.89 -10.14
C VAL A 152 -11.32 4.66 -11.63
N ASP A 153 -12.01 5.58 -12.30
CA ASP A 153 -12.27 5.51 -13.74
C ASP A 153 -12.89 4.16 -14.17
N GLY A 154 -13.80 3.64 -13.34
CA GLY A 154 -14.48 2.37 -13.60
C GLY A 154 -13.67 1.12 -13.28
N GLN A 155 -12.43 1.27 -12.86
CA GLN A 155 -11.56 0.15 -12.49
C GLN A 155 -11.56 -0.08 -10.99
N LEU A 156 -11.58 -1.34 -10.62
CA LEU A 156 -11.51 -1.74 -9.22
C LEU A 156 -10.04 -1.82 -8.80
N ILE A 157 -9.70 -1.09 -7.75
CA ILE A 157 -8.35 -1.02 -7.22
C ILE A 157 -8.34 -1.60 -5.80
N MET A 158 -7.43 -2.53 -5.55
CA MET A 158 -7.25 -3.12 -4.23
C MET A 158 -6.24 -2.29 -3.43
N MET A 159 -6.72 -1.73 -2.32
CA MET A 159 -5.90 -0.86 -1.46
C MET A 159 -5.13 -1.70 -0.47
N LEU A 160 -3.83 -1.58 -0.47
CA LEU A 160 -2.94 -2.36 0.40
C LEU A 160 -2.19 -1.48 1.39
N ALA A 161 -2.06 -1.99 2.61
CA ALA A 161 -1.15 -1.44 3.61
C ALA A 161 0.00 -2.43 3.80
N LEU A 162 1.05 -2.26 3.02
CA LEU A 162 2.19 -3.20 3.02
C LEU A 162 2.91 -3.24 4.36
N ASP A 163 2.94 -2.12 5.07
CA ASP A 163 3.50 -2.07 6.42
C ASP A 163 2.84 -3.08 7.36
N ARG A 164 1.52 -3.24 7.25
CA ARG A 164 0.79 -4.23 8.05
C ARG A 164 1.09 -5.66 7.63
N LEU A 165 1.25 -5.86 6.32
CA LEU A 165 1.59 -7.18 5.78
C LEU A 165 2.90 -7.69 6.34
N PHE A 166 3.93 -6.85 6.34
CA PHE A 166 5.26 -7.23 6.78
C PHE A 166 5.44 -7.18 8.30
N LYS A 167 4.64 -6.40 9.00
CA LYS A 167 4.65 -6.42 10.46
C LYS A 167 4.11 -7.72 11.05
N SER A 168 3.11 -8.30 10.42
CA SER A 168 2.58 -9.58 10.86
C SER A 168 3.60 -10.72 10.68
N ASP A 169 4.54 -10.52 9.75
CA ASP A 169 5.59 -11.49 9.47
C ASP A 169 6.91 -11.16 10.19
N ALA A 170 6.95 -10.10 10.98
CA ALA A 170 8.17 -9.70 11.69
C ALA A 170 8.68 -10.75 12.68
N ALA A 171 7.83 -11.66 13.12
CA ALA A 171 8.20 -12.84 13.90
C ALA A 171 8.49 -14.05 13.02
N GLY A 172 8.55 -13.88 11.72
CA GLY A 172 8.66 -14.95 10.74
C GLY A 172 10.04 -15.08 10.12
N PRO A 173 10.12 -15.87 9.05
CA PRO A 173 11.39 -16.29 8.45
C PRO A 173 12.21 -15.19 7.78
N PHE A 174 11.78 -13.96 7.78
CA PHE A 174 12.52 -12.84 7.21
C PHE A 174 13.48 -12.17 8.19
N GLU A 175 13.61 -12.67 9.40
CA GLU A 175 14.65 -12.21 10.30
C GLU A 175 16.01 -12.75 9.82
N PHE A 176 16.67 -11.94 9.04
CA PHE A 176 18.09 -12.10 8.81
C PHE A 176 18.79 -11.40 9.97
N GLY A 177 19.06 -12.17 10.98
CA GLY A 177 19.65 -11.69 12.24
C GLY A 177 21.00 -11.02 12.12
#